data_fac7691f248999680c7fae0d66a537a5
#
_entry.id   fac7691f248999680c7fae0d66a537a5
#
_cell.length_a   1.000
_cell.length_b   1.000
_cell.length_c   1.000
_cell.angle_alpha   90.00
_cell.angle_beta   90.00
_cell.angle_gamma   90.00
#
_symmetry.space_group_name_H-M   'P 1'
#
loop_
_entity.id
_entity.type
_entity.pdbx_description
1 polymer ?
#
loop_
_entity_poly.entity_id
_entity_poly.type
_entity_poly.pdbx_seq_one_letter_code
_entity_poly.pdbx_strand_id
1 'polypeptide(L)'
;MAEGPIDFWFTMGSTYSYLSVMRLADVARTHGVTFRWRPFHLLLILNEMKHVPFADKPAKMDYMWRDIARRAPMYGLRPKLPAPYPARQSVVANLVALAGMGEGWGADFVRAAYRRWFENGEETGSEPNVSSSLRDIGQDPARVLALANSSAMNERLVAETDAAKQLGIFGSPTFVVGREPFWGDDRLEDALNWRKYGRIRP
;
A
#
# COMPACT_ATOMS: atom_id res chain seq x y z
N MET A 1 9.40 24.08 7.41
CA MET A 1 8.51 22.93 7.68
C MET A 1 7.73 22.66 6.42
N ALA A 2 7.63 21.40 5.99
CA ALA A 2 6.81 21.07 4.82
C ALA A 2 5.33 21.17 5.21
N GLU A 3 4.57 22.03 4.54
CA GLU A 3 3.12 22.13 4.68
C GLU A 3 2.46 21.12 3.71
N GLY A 4 1.33 20.56 4.12
CA GLY A 4 0.58 19.61 3.29
C GLY A 4 0.62 18.15 3.80
N PRO A 5 -0.08 17.25 3.12
CA PRO A 5 -0.12 15.83 3.47
C PRO A 5 1.23 15.14 3.18
N ILE A 6 1.47 14.04 3.87
CA ILE A 6 2.51 13.07 3.48
C ILE A 6 1.89 12.15 2.42
N ASP A 7 2.52 12.03 1.26
CA ASP A 7 2.06 11.08 0.25
C ASP A 7 2.47 9.67 0.64
N PHE A 8 1.49 8.80 0.75
CA PHE A 8 1.68 7.38 1.00
C PHE A 8 1.49 6.60 -0.30
N TRP A 9 2.61 6.25 -0.93
CA TRP A 9 2.66 5.47 -2.16
C TRP A 9 2.72 3.99 -1.85
N PHE A 10 1.76 3.24 -2.36
CA PHE A 10 1.66 1.81 -2.08
C PHE A 10 1.11 1.01 -3.26
N THR A 11 1.41 -0.28 -3.28
CA THR A 11 0.75 -1.25 -4.15
C THR A 11 0.11 -2.34 -3.30
N MET A 12 -1.07 -2.77 -3.69
CA MET A 12 -1.84 -3.80 -2.97
C MET A 12 -1.16 -5.17 -2.92
N GLY A 13 -0.11 -5.40 -3.73
CA GLY A 13 0.70 -6.62 -3.69
C GLY A 13 1.91 -6.56 -2.75
N SER A 14 2.12 -5.45 -2.02
CA SER A 14 3.27 -5.30 -1.12
C SER A 14 2.97 -5.82 0.28
N THR A 15 3.73 -6.80 0.73
CA THR A 15 3.60 -7.38 2.08
C THR A 15 3.98 -6.40 3.18
N TYR A 16 5.03 -5.60 3.01
CA TYR A 16 5.43 -4.57 3.98
C TYR A 16 4.43 -3.41 4.07
N SER A 17 3.67 -3.13 3.00
CA SER A 17 2.62 -2.12 3.05
C SER A 17 1.49 -2.48 4.02
N TYR A 18 1.29 -3.78 4.34
CA TYR A 18 0.37 -4.20 5.39
C TYR A 18 0.65 -3.49 6.72
N LEU A 19 1.90 -3.48 7.16
CA LEU A 19 2.29 -2.86 8.43
C LEU A 19 1.96 -1.37 8.46
N SER A 20 2.26 -0.66 7.37
CA SER A 20 1.94 0.78 7.24
C SER A 20 0.44 1.02 7.20
N VAL A 21 -0.28 0.33 6.30
CA VAL A 21 -1.73 0.49 6.10
C VAL A 21 -2.51 0.36 7.41
N MET A 22 -2.14 -0.63 8.24
CA MET A 22 -2.88 -0.92 9.45
C MET A 22 -2.64 0.11 10.57
N ARG A 23 -1.55 0.88 10.53
CA ARG A 23 -1.21 1.87 11.58
C ARG A 23 -1.38 3.33 11.17
N LEU A 24 -1.52 3.64 9.87
CA LEU A 24 -1.55 5.03 9.40
C LEU A 24 -2.66 5.91 10.01
N ALA A 25 -3.83 5.35 10.30
CA ALA A 25 -4.92 6.10 10.93
C ALA A 25 -4.55 6.59 12.35
N ASP A 26 -3.90 5.73 13.13
CA ASP A 26 -3.46 6.05 14.49
C ASP A 26 -2.28 7.04 14.44
N VAL A 27 -1.34 6.83 13.52
CA VAL A 27 -0.21 7.74 13.29
C VAL A 27 -0.72 9.13 12.90
N ALA A 28 -1.67 9.22 11.97
CA ALA A 28 -2.28 10.48 11.54
C ALA A 28 -2.87 11.25 12.73
N ARG A 29 -3.65 10.55 13.57
CA ARG A 29 -4.27 11.13 14.77
C ARG A 29 -3.23 11.57 15.80
N THR A 30 -2.23 10.72 16.09
CA THR A 30 -1.22 10.97 17.13
C THR A 30 -0.30 12.14 16.76
N HIS A 31 0.07 12.25 15.48
CA HIS A 31 1.01 13.28 15.02
C HIS A 31 0.34 14.52 14.40
N GLY A 32 -0.99 14.54 14.30
CA GLY A 32 -1.72 15.66 13.69
C GLY A 32 -1.35 15.85 12.22
N VAL A 33 -1.13 14.77 11.49
CA VAL A 33 -0.77 14.77 10.07
C VAL A 33 -1.84 14.12 9.23
N THR A 34 -1.88 14.45 7.94
CA THR A 34 -2.73 13.78 6.96
C THR A 34 -1.89 12.99 5.97
N PHE A 35 -2.40 11.85 5.54
CA PHE A 35 -1.80 11.04 4.49
C PHE A 35 -2.65 11.10 3.23
N ARG A 36 -2.01 11.38 2.08
CA ARG A 36 -2.65 11.23 0.77
C ARG A 36 -2.26 9.86 0.22
N TRP A 37 -3.23 8.98 0.13
CA TRP A 37 -3.05 7.60 -0.31
C TRP A 37 -2.92 7.55 -1.83
N ARG A 38 -1.83 6.99 -2.33
CA ARG A 38 -1.45 6.95 -3.74
C ARG A 38 -1.19 5.51 -4.19
N PRO A 39 -2.22 4.75 -4.60
CA PRO A 39 -1.99 3.42 -5.17
C PRO A 39 -1.31 3.53 -6.53
N PHE A 40 -0.29 2.70 -6.79
CA PHE A 40 0.44 2.67 -8.05
C PHE A 40 0.78 1.23 -8.47
N HIS A 41 1.13 1.04 -9.75
CA HIS A 41 1.44 -0.27 -10.31
C HIS A 41 2.95 -0.53 -10.25
N LEU A 42 3.45 -0.95 -9.09
CA LEU A 42 4.88 -1.18 -8.85
C LEU A 42 5.53 -2.14 -9.85
N LEU A 43 4.81 -3.20 -10.30
CA LEU A 43 5.40 -4.16 -11.24
C LEU A 43 5.82 -3.55 -12.58
N LEU A 44 5.18 -2.46 -13.03
CA LEU A 44 5.63 -1.73 -14.23
C LEU A 44 7.03 -1.15 -14.01
N ILE A 45 7.26 -0.53 -12.85
CA ILE A 45 8.57 0.02 -12.49
C ILE A 45 9.63 -1.08 -12.36
N LEU A 46 9.27 -2.16 -11.67
CA LEU A 46 10.21 -3.28 -11.46
C LEU A 46 10.57 -4.00 -12.77
N ASN A 47 9.64 -4.13 -13.70
CA ASN A 47 9.90 -4.71 -15.02
C ASN A 47 10.88 -3.85 -15.83
N GLU A 48 10.74 -2.52 -15.80
CA GLU A 48 11.69 -1.59 -16.43
C GLU A 48 13.09 -1.71 -15.81
N MET A 49 13.16 -1.92 -14.49
CA MET A 49 14.40 -2.16 -13.75
C MET A 49 14.96 -3.58 -13.93
N LYS A 50 14.28 -4.45 -14.71
CA LYS A 50 14.62 -5.88 -14.86
C LYS A 50 14.73 -6.59 -13.52
N HIS A 51 13.90 -6.21 -12.55
CA HIS A 51 13.89 -6.74 -11.19
C HIS A 51 12.59 -7.50 -10.92
N VAL A 52 12.70 -8.76 -10.50
CA VAL A 52 11.57 -9.55 -10.02
C VAL A 52 11.74 -9.73 -8.50
N PRO A 53 10.80 -9.20 -7.69
CA PRO A 53 10.89 -9.35 -6.24
C PRO A 53 10.79 -10.82 -5.86
N PHE A 54 11.70 -11.28 -5.04
CA PHE A 54 11.71 -12.63 -4.45
C PHE A 54 11.75 -13.83 -5.43
N ALA A 55 11.62 -13.63 -6.74
CA ALA A 55 11.82 -14.73 -7.70
C ALA A 55 13.24 -15.29 -7.54
N ASP A 56 13.35 -16.61 -7.41
CA ASP A 56 14.61 -17.34 -7.22
C ASP A 56 15.46 -16.86 -6.02
N LYS A 57 14.81 -16.24 -5.02
CA LYS A 57 15.44 -15.70 -3.81
C LYS A 57 14.75 -16.22 -2.53
N PRO A 58 14.75 -17.54 -2.27
CA PRO A 58 14.01 -18.11 -1.14
C PRO A 58 14.43 -17.53 0.21
N ALA A 59 15.72 -17.37 0.45
CA ALA A 59 16.22 -16.77 1.69
C ALA A 59 15.71 -15.34 1.93
N LYS A 60 15.55 -14.55 0.85
CA LYS A 60 14.99 -13.19 0.96
C LYS A 60 13.48 -13.23 1.27
N MET A 61 12.76 -14.18 0.69
CA MET A 61 11.33 -14.36 0.98
C MET A 61 11.11 -14.85 2.42
N ASP A 62 11.90 -15.80 2.88
CA ASP A 62 11.87 -16.29 4.26
C ASP A 62 12.18 -15.16 5.26
N TYR A 63 13.17 -14.33 4.94
CA TYR A 63 13.48 -13.16 5.76
C TYR A 63 12.31 -12.18 5.84
N MET A 64 11.66 -11.89 4.71
CA MET A 64 10.49 -11.01 4.67
C MET A 64 9.37 -11.50 5.62
N TRP A 65 9.02 -12.77 5.57
CA TRP A 65 7.99 -13.32 6.46
C TRP A 65 8.40 -13.27 7.93
N ARG A 66 9.66 -13.57 8.23
CA ARG A 66 10.20 -13.47 9.61
C ARG A 66 10.22 -12.03 10.11
N ASP A 67 10.53 -11.06 9.24
CA ASP A 67 10.56 -9.66 9.60
C ASP A 67 9.15 -9.12 9.87
N ILE A 68 8.17 -9.45 9.02
CA ILE A 68 6.76 -9.12 9.26
C ILE A 68 6.27 -9.76 10.58
N ALA A 69 6.62 -11.03 10.84
CA ALA A 69 6.26 -11.70 12.09
C ALA A 69 6.81 -11.00 13.35
N ARG A 70 7.99 -10.37 13.25
CA ARG A 70 8.59 -9.61 14.36
C ARG A 70 7.97 -8.23 14.52
N ARG A 71 7.65 -7.55 13.40
CA ARG A 71 7.15 -6.16 13.41
C ARG A 71 5.66 -6.07 13.71
N ALA A 72 4.85 -6.97 13.19
CA ALA A 72 3.40 -6.93 13.34
C ALA A 72 2.94 -6.82 14.82
N PRO A 73 3.48 -7.60 15.78
CA PRO A 73 3.11 -7.46 17.19
C PRO A 73 3.45 -6.09 17.78
N MET A 74 4.48 -5.39 17.30
CA MET A 74 4.84 -4.04 17.77
C MET A 74 3.72 -3.03 17.48
N TYR A 75 2.90 -3.31 16.45
CA TYR A 75 1.75 -2.50 16.06
C TYR A 75 0.41 -3.11 16.49
N GLY A 76 0.42 -4.13 17.36
CA GLY A 76 -0.79 -4.83 17.82
C GLY A 76 -1.43 -5.73 16.75
N LEU A 77 -0.72 -6.04 15.67
CA LEU A 77 -1.22 -6.85 14.57
C LEU A 77 -0.92 -8.34 14.78
N ARG A 78 -1.81 -9.20 14.30
CA ARG A 78 -1.70 -10.67 14.43
C ARG A 78 -1.95 -11.37 13.09
N PRO A 79 -1.03 -11.22 12.11
CA PRO A 79 -1.20 -11.86 10.81
C PRO A 79 -1.04 -13.38 10.89
N LYS A 80 -1.75 -14.09 10.01
CA LYS A 80 -1.49 -15.50 9.70
C LYS A 80 -0.41 -15.57 8.60
N LEU A 81 0.76 -16.03 8.97
CA LEU A 81 1.92 -16.08 8.05
C LEU A 81 2.35 -17.54 7.75
N PRO A 82 2.84 -17.82 6.54
CA PRO A 82 2.89 -16.89 5.41
C PRO A 82 1.49 -16.61 4.84
N ALA A 83 1.21 -15.35 4.49
CA ALA A 83 0.01 -15.01 3.75
C ALA A 83 0.15 -15.47 2.27
N PRO A 84 -0.96 -15.66 1.51
CA PRO A 84 -0.88 -15.98 0.09
C PRO A 84 0.00 -15.00 -0.67
N TYR A 85 1.06 -15.50 -1.31
CA TYR A 85 2.03 -14.68 -2.04
C TYR A 85 2.67 -15.47 -3.19
N PRO A 86 2.95 -14.88 -4.36
CA PRO A 86 2.70 -13.48 -4.74
C PRO A 86 1.21 -13.17 -4.93
N ALA A 87 0.81 -11.91 -4.67
CA ALA A 87 -0.54 -11.42 -4.92
C ALA A 87 -0.75 -11.20 -6.43
N ARG A 88 -1.25 -12.21 -7.12
CA ARG A 88 -1.33 -12.27 -8.59
C ARG A 88 -2.29 -11.25 -9.18
N GLN A 89 -3.36 -10.93 -8.47
CA GLN A 89 -4.41 -10.00 -8.90
C GLN A 89 -4.29 -8.61 -8.24
N SER A 90 -3.11 -8.26 -7.74
CA SER A 90 -2.88 -6.98 -7.04
C SER A 90 -3.22 -5.75 -7.88
N VAL A 91 -3.18 -5.85 -9.22
CA VAL A 91 -3.59 -4.76 -10.13
C VAL A 91 -5.07 -4.45 -9.98
N VAL A 92 -5.93 -5.47 -9.89
CA VAL A 92 -7.37 -5.28 -9.65
C VAL A 92 -7.59 -4.53 -8.33
N ALA A 93 -6.91 -4.95 -7.26
CA ALA A 93 -7.03 -4.26 -5.98
C ALA A 93 -6.49 -2.81 -6.03
N ASN A 94 -5.42 -2.53 -6.80
CA ASN A 94 -4.93 -1.16 -7.01
C ASN A 94 -5.98 -0.30 -7.74
N LEU A 95 -6.64 -0.83 -8.77
CA LEU A 95 -7.69 -0.11 -9.51
C LEU A 95 -8.91 0.19 -8.62
N VAL A 96 -9.34 -0.78 -7.81
CA VAL A 96 -10.42 -0.59 -6.83
C VAL A 96 -10.02 0.46 -5.78
N ALA A 97 -8.81 0.37 -5.24
CA ALA A 97 -8.30 1.37 -4.31
C ALA A 97 -8.27 2.77 -4.94
N LEU A 98 -7.81 2.90 -6.18
CA LEU A 98 -7.74 4.16 -6.91
C LEU A 98 -9.14 4.74 -7.17
N ALA A 99 -10.13 3.92 -7.53
CA ALA A 99 -11.52 4.33 -7.63
C ALA A 99 -12.03 4.88 -6.29
N GLY A 100 -11.77 4.15 -5.21
CA GLY A 100 -12.14 4.54 -3.86
C GLY A 100 -11.47 5.82 -3.36
N MET A 101 -10.22 6.10 -3.76
CA MET A 101 -9.57 7.37 -3.43
C MET A 101 -10.32 8.56 -4.05
N GLY A 102 -10.89 8.39 -5.24
CA GLY A 102 -11.73 9.41 -5.88
C GLY A 102 -13.09 9.61 -5.21
N GLU A 103 -13.64 8.57 -4.59
CA GLU A 103 -14.97 8.57 -3.95
C GLU A 103 -14.90 8.70 -2.41
N GLY A 104 -13.70 8.76 -1.81
CA GLY A 104 -13.48 9.01 -0.38
C GLY A 104 -13.47 7.78 0.54
N TRP A 105 -13.71 6.57 0.02
CA TRP A 105 -13.72 5.31 0.81
C TRP A 105 -12.48 4.42 0.56
N GLY A 106 -11.55 4.86 -0.28
CA GLY A 106 -10.42 4.03 -0.71
C GLY A 106 -9.52 3.53 0.43
N ALA A 107 -9.25 4.36 1.44
CA ALA A 107 -8.46 3.95 2.59
C ALA A 107 -9.15 2.84 3.42
N ASP A 108 -10.48 2.86 3.51
CA ASP A 108 -11.26 1.82 4.20
C ASP A 108 -11.19 0.50 3.44
N PHE A 109 -11.34 0.53 2.12
CA PHE A 109 -11.16 -0.65 1.27
C PHE A 109 -9.76 -1.24 1.43
N VAL A 110 -8.73 -0.43 1.35
CA VAL A 110 -7.33 -0.88 1.47
C VAL A 110 -7.12 -1.59 2.82
N ARG A 111 -7.60 -1.02 3.93
CA ARG A 111 -7.52 -1.64 5.25
C ARG A 111 -8.27 -2.97 5.32
N ALA A 112 -9.51 -3.02 4.79
CA ALA A 112 -10.32 -4.23 4.78
C ALA A 112 -9.65 -5.35 3.96
N ALA A 113 -9.15 -5.03 2.75
CA ALA A 113 -8.50 -5.99 1.88
C ALA A 113 -7.18 -6.52 2.46
N TYR A 114 -6.36 -5.68 3.09
CA TYR A 114 -5.15 -6.12 3.78
C TYR A 114 -5.44 -6.97 5.00
N ARG A 115 -6.48 -6.63 5.80
CA ARG A 115 -6.91 -7.45 6.93
C ARG A 115 -7.31 -8.84 6.45
N ARG A 116 -8.14 -8.95 5.41
CA ARG A 116 -8.54 -10.23 4.82
C ARG A 116 -7.35 -11.02 4.29
N TRP A 117 -6.41 -10.35 3.64
CA TRP A 117 -5.22 -11.01 3.11
C TRP A 117 -4.36 -11.61 4.24
N PHE A 118 -4.05 -10.82 5.26
CA PHE A 118 -3.11 -11.23 6.31
C PHE A 118 -3.75 -11.97 7.48
N GLU A 119 -5.03 -11.73 7.78
CA GLU A 119 -5.71 -12.38 8.92
C GLU A 119 -6.58 -13.57 8.50
N ASN A 120 -7.17 -13.53 7.28
CA ASN A 120 -8.03 -14.61 6.79
C ASN A 120 -7.36 -15.52 5.76
N GLY A 121 -6.23 -15.09 5.16
CA GLY A 121 -5.56 -15.83 4.08
C GLY A 121 -6.24 -15.69 2.72
N GLU A 122 -7.02 -14.63 2.53
CA GLU A 122 -7.69 -14.31 1.26
C GLU A 122 -6.79 -13.41 0.41
N GLU A 123 -6.25 -13.94 -0.69
CA GLU A 123 -5.32 -13.18 -1.56
C GLU A 123 -5.94 -11.85 -2.02
N THR A 124 -5.21 -10.74 -1.82
CA THR A 124 -5.65 -9.42 -2.26
C THR A 124 -5.84 -9.34 -3.78
N GLY A 125 -6.90 -8.67 -4.23
CA GLY A 125 -7.24 -8.54 -5.65
C GLY A 125 -8.00 -9.74 -6.22
N SER A 126 -8.05 -10.87 -5.51
CA SER A 126 -8.83 -12.06 -5.88
C SER A 126 -10.15 -12.11 -5.12
N GLU A 127 -11.09 -12.93 -5.60
CA GLU A 127 -12.26 -13.28 -4.83
C GLU A 127 -11.92 -14.34 -3.75
N PRO A 128 -12.53 -14.33 -2.58
CA PRO A 128 -13.60 -13.42 -2.16
C PRO A 128 -13.12 -12.09 -1.58
N ASN A 129 -11.79 -11.84 -1.47
CA ASN A 129 -11.22 -10.67 -0.79
C ASN A 129 -11.84 -9.35 -1.30
N VAL A 130 -11.82 -9.10 -2.62
CA VAL A 130 -12.27 -7.82 -3.19
C VAL A 130 -13.73 -7.56 -2.88
N SER A 131 -14.63 -8.49 -3.26
CA SER A 131 -16.08 -8.29 -3.07
C SER A 131 -16.46 -8.23 -1.59
N SER A 132 -15.83 -9.03 -0.75
CA SER A 132 -16.11 -9.01 0.68
C SER A 132 -15.60 -7.72 1.33
N SER A 133 -14.40 -7.24 0.97
CA SER A 133 -13.87 -5.98 1.45
C SER A 133 -14.74 -4.78 1.07
N LEU A 134 -15.30 -4.78 -0.16
CA LEU A 134 -16.22 -3.75 -0.60
C LEU A 134 -17.54 -3.78 0.18
N ARG A 135 -18.10 -4.96 0.41
CA ARG A 135 -19.32 -5.10 1.24
C ARG A 135 -19.10 -4.65 2.68
N ASP A 136 -17.96 -4.98 3.27
CA ASP A 136 -17.63 -4.59 4.66
C ASP A 136 -17.65 -3.06 4.86
N ILE A 137 -17.39 -2.31 3.80
CA ILE A 137 -17.39 -0.83 3.81
C ILE A 137 -18.65 -0.22 3.16
N GLY A 138 -19.69 -1.04 2.91
CA GLY A 138 -20.97 -0.59 2.37
C GLY A 138 -20.95 -0.25 0.88
N GLN A 139 -19.98 -0.76 0.11
CA GLN A 139 -19.91 -0.54 -1.34
C GLN A 139 -20.49 -1.73 -2.13
N ASP A 140 -21.12 -1.44 -3.27
CA ASP A 140 -21.57 -2.46 -4.20
C ASP A 140 -20.41 -2.99 -5.05
N PRO A 141 -20.01 -4.28 -4.91
CA PRO A 141 -18.91 -4.84 -5.65
C PRO A 141 -19.09 -4.80 -7.17
N ALA A 142 -20.32 -5.02 -7.67
CA ALA A 142 -20.57 -5.05 -9.11
C ALA A 142 -20.33 -3.67 -9.73
N ARG A 143 -20.85 -2.61 -9.10
CA ARG A 143 -20.63 -1.23 -9.51
C ARG A 143 -19.14 -0.87 -9.49
N VAL A 144 -18.48 -1.15 -8.37
CA VAL A 144 -17.08 -0.76 -8.18
C VAL A 144 -16.15 -1.51 -9.12
N LEU A 145 -16.35 -2.82 -9.32
CA LEU A 145 -15.54 -3.60 -10.26
C LEU A 145 -15.76 -3.14 -11.71
N ALA A 146 -16.98 -2.78 -12.11
CA ALA A 146 -17.24 -2.21 -13.43
C ALA A 146 -16.48 -0.88 -13.61
N LEU A 147 -16.49 0.00 -12.61
CA LEU A 147 -15.72 1.24 -12.61
C LEU A 147 -14.21 0.97 -12.68
N ALA A 148 -13.68 0.11 -11.81
CA ALA A 148 -12.26 -0.24 -11.72
C ALA A 148 -11.72 -0.82 -13.02
N ASN A 149 -12.51 -1.61 -13.76
CA ASN A 149 -12.13 -2.20 -15.04
C ASN A 149 -12.26 -1.25 -16.25
N SER A 150 -12.66 0.00 -16.05
CA SER A 150 -12.79 0.97 -17.14
C SER A 150 -11.41 1.40 -17.68
N SER A 151 -11.37 1.82 -18.98
CA SER A 151 -10.15 2.38 -19.58
C SER A 151 -9.66 3.60 -18.81
N ALA A 152 -10.56 4.47 -18.38
CA ALA A 152 -10.23 5.67 -17.62
C ALA A 152 -9.51 5.36 -16.30
N MET A 153 -9.91 4.29 -15.59
CA MET A 153 -9.21 3.89 -14.35
C MET A 153 -7.84 3.27 -14.63
N ASN A 154 -7.69 2.52 -15.72
CA ASN A 154 -6.39 2.02 -16.15
C ASN A 154 -5.44 3.17 -16.53
N GLU A 155 -5.90 4.16 -17.29
CA GLU A 155 -5.13 5.35 -17.63
C GLU A 155 -4.71 6.13 -16.39
N ARG A 156 -5.61 6.28 -15.41
CA ARG A 156 -5.27 6.91 -14.12
C ARG A 156 -4.22 6.13 -13.34
N LEU A 157 -4.28 4.79 -13.31
CA LEU A 157 -3.27 3.98 -12.64
C LEU A 157 -1.90 4.10 -13.32
N VAL A 158 -1.87 4.19 -14.64
CA VAL A 158 -0.64 4.47 -15.39
C VAL A 158 -0.11 5.86 -15.02
N ALA A 159 -0.95 6.89 -15.02
CA ALA A 159 -0.55 8.25 -14.66
C ALA A 159 0.00 8.34 -13.21
N GLU A 160 -0.64 7.66 -12.24
CA GLU A 160 -0.12 7.56 -10.86
C GLU A 160 1.25 6.84 -10.85
N THR A 161 1.41 5.80 -11.66
CA THR A 161 2.69 5.07 -11.74
C THR A 161 3.79 5.92 -12.35
N ASP A 162 3.50 6.71 -13.37
CA ASP A 162 4.45 7.64 -13.97
C ASP A 162 4.82 8.77 -13.02
N ALA A 163 3.86 9.27 -12.24
CA ALA A 163 4.14 10.23 -11.18
C ALA A 163 5.06 9.65 -10.09
N ALA A 164 4.88 8.37 -9.73
CA ALA A 164 5.80 7.67 -8.82
C ALA A 164 7.22 7.58 -9.39
N LYS A 165 7.36 7.24 -10.69
CA LYS A 165 8.66 7.21 -11.39
C LYS A 165 9.36 8.57 -11.37
N GLN A 166 8.63 9.66 -11.61
CA GLN A 166 9.17 11.02 -11.59
C GLN A 166 9.70 11.45 -10.22
N LEU A 167 9.20 10.83 -9.15
CA LEU A 167 9.70 11.01 -7.78
C LEU A 167 10.82 10.03 -7.42
N GLY A 168 11.26 9.17 -8.34
CA GLY A 168 12.28 8.16 -8.10
C GLY A 168 11.80 7.00 -7.20
N ILE A 169 10.50 6.76 -7.12
CA ILE A 169 9.95 5.67 -6.31
C ILE A 169 10.18 4.34 -7.03
N PHE A 170 10.80 3.40 -6.34
CA PHE A 170 11.16 2.07 -6.84
C PHE A 170 10.61 0.93 -5.97
N GLY A 171 9.89 1.22 -4.90
CA GLY A 171 9.41 0.23 -3.94
C GLY A 171 8.15 0.66 -3.20
N SER A 172 7.57 -0.24 -2.44
CA SER A 172 6.34 -0.04 -1.67
C SER A 172 6.45 -0.71 -0.28
N PRO A 173 6.05 -0.03 0.81
CA PRO A 173 5.52 1.33 0.84
C PRO A 173 6.61 2.39 0.64
N THR A 174 6.23 3.59 0.17
CA THR A 174 7.09 4.77 0.17
C THR A 174 6.28 5.98 0.65
N PHE A 175 6.85 6.73 1.58
CA PHE A 175 6.30 8.00 2.05
C PHE A 175 7.04 9.15 1.38
N VAL A 176 6.32 10.18 0.92
CA VAL A 176 6.96 11.35 0.29
C VAL A 176 6.53 12.61 1.02
N VAL A 177 7.52 13.40 1.44
CA VAL A 177 7.34 14.70 2.08
C VAL A 177 7.86 15.78 1.13
N GLY A 178 6.96 16.52 0.49
CA GLY A 178 7.33 17.42 -0.59
C GLY A 178 7.85 16.63 -1.81
N ARG A 179 9.17 16.53 -1.97
CA ARG A 179 9.82 15.72 -3.00
C ARG A 179 10.78 14.67 -2.44
N GLU A 180 10.86 14.55 -1.10
CA GLU A 180 11.79 13.65 -0.43
C GLU A 180 11.14 12.29 -0.15
N PRO A 181 11.62 11.17 -0.76
CA PRO A 181 11.05 9.84 -0.57
C PRO A 181 11.69 9.11 0.60
N PHE A 182 10.88 8.35 1.33
CA PHE A 182 11.24 7.47 2.44
C PHE A 182 10.68 6.07 2.15
N TRP A 183 11.52 5.17 1.68
CA TRP A 183 11.10 3.83 1.29
C TRP A 183 11.18 2.82 2.42
N GLY A 184 10.06 2.19 2.73
CA GLY A 184 9.90 1.14 3.73
C GLY A 184 8.92 1.51 4.85
N ASP A 185 8.28 0.51 5.45
CA ASP A 185 7.44 0.72 6.64
C ASP A 185 8.22 1.33 7.80
N ASP A 186 9.48 0.92 7.94
CA ASP A 186 10.42 1.38 8.97
C ASP A 186 10.96 2.81 8.73
N ARG A 187 10.51 3.50 7.67
CA ARG A 187 10.86 4.89 7.36
C ARG A 187 9.71 5.87 7.61
N LEU A 188 8.58 5.40 8.12
CA LEU A 188 7.45 6.28 8.42
C LEU A 188 7.82 7.35 9.46
N GLU A 189 8.51 6.95 10.52
CA GLU A 189 8.94 7.85 11.59
C GLU A 189 9.98 8.88 11.08
N ASP A 190 10.84 8.47 10.15
CA ASP A 190 11.79 9.37 9.47
C ASP A 190 11.04 10.40 8.62
N ALA A 191 10.01 10.01 7.88
CA ALA A 191 9.16 10.92 7.11
C ALA A 191 8.41 11.92 8.00
N LEU A 192 7.92 11.48 9.16
CA LEU A 192 7.29 12.35 10.16
C LEU A 192 8.28 13.36 10.73
N ASN A 193 9.49 12.92 11.08
CA ASN A 193 10.57 13.80 11.57
C ASN A 193 10.99 14.80 10.49
N TRP A 194 11.15 14.36 9.24
CA TRP A 194 11.48 15.22 8.12
C TRP A 194 10.43 16.31 7.91
N ARG A 195 9.14 15.91 7.90
CA ARG A 195 8.04 16.87 7.78
C ARG A 195 8.06 17.93 8.88
N LYS A 196 8.33 17.51 10.12
CA LYS A 196 8.27 18.39 11.30
C LYS A 196 9.53 19.25 11.47
N TYR A 197 10.71 18.71 11.16
CA TYR A 197 11.98 19.32 11.54
C TYR A 197 12.92 19.59 10.34
N GLY A 198 12.59 19.13 9.12
CA GLY A 198 13.48 19.20 7.96
C GLY A 198 14.74 18.33 8.09
N ARG A 199 14.76 17.40 9.05
CA ARG A 199 15.87 16.46 9.30
C ARG A 199 15.37 15.23 10.07
N ILE A 200 16.08 14.12 9.92
CA ILE A 200 15.89 12.93 10.76
C ILE A 200 16.44 13.21 12.15
N ARG A 201 15.74 12.76 13.17
CA ARG A 201 16.17 12.83 14.56
C ARG A 201 16.21 11.42 15.15
N PRO A 202 17.13 11.12 16.06
CA PRO A 202 17.16 9.86 16.81
C PRO A 202 15.92 9.71 17.69
#